data_2a551fb543b6021449d675cfad8f053a
#
_entry.id   2a551fb543b6021449d675cfad8f053a
#
_cell.length_a   1.000
_cell.length_b   1.000
_cell.length_c   1.000
_cell.angle_alpha   90.00
_cell.angle_beta   90.00
_cell.angle_gamma   90.00
#
_symmetry.space_group_name_H-M   'P 1'
#
loop_
_entity.id
_entity.type
_entity.pdbx_description
1 polymer ?
#
loop_
_entity_poly.entity_id
_entity_poly.type
_entity_poly.pdbx_seq_one_letter_code
_entity_poly.pdbx_strand_id
1 'polypeptide(L)'
;MTETVRIEWTFQASAEELFDAWTSVEVLKRWWHAARDWETPTAEVDLRVGGTVRVMMRNPADGAEYGGGGEYTVIDRPRRLAFSWIWDDAPTASPQLIEVEFIPAGGKTTVVLTHRGLPEDTEDDYNDGWTNSFANLEAALMR
;
A
#
# COMPACT_ATOMS: atom_id res chain seq x y z
N MET A 1 12.18 20.10 -1.05
CA MET A 1 11.12 19.67 -1.98
C MET A 1 10.75 18.23 -1.71
N THR A 2 9.55 17.84 -2.03
CA THR A 2 9.10 16.46 -1.88
C THR A 2 9.05 15.77 -3.24
N GLU A 3 9.03 14.43 -3.21
CA GLU A 3 8.99 13.62 -4.41
C GLU A 3 7.70 12.81 -4.48
N THR A 4 7.40 12.32 -5.67
CA THR A 4 6.20 11.53 -5.93
C THR A 4 6.59 10.27 -6.72
N VAL A 5 6.07 9.13 -6.28
CA VAL A 5 6.24 7.87 -6.98
C VAL A 5 4.88 7.47 -7.55
N ARG A 6 4.86 7.02 -8.80
CA ARG A 6 3.67 6.53 -9.48
C ARG A 6 3.95 5.19 -10.10
N ILE A 7 3.11 4.20 -9.77
CA ILE A 7 3.28 2.83 -10.25
C ILE A 7 1.96 2.33 -10.83
N GLU A 8 2.04 1.70 -11.99
CA GLU A 8 0.89 1.02 -12.60
C GLU A 8 1.17 -0.46 -12.72
N TRP A 9 0.16 -1.26 -12.46
CA TRP A 9 0.26 -2.72 -12.55
C TRP A 9 -1.10 -3.30 -12.91
N THR A 10 -1.13 -4.18 -13.89
CA THR A 10 -2.38 -4.81 -14.31
C THR A 10 -2.47 -6.22 -13.73
N PHE A 11 -3.57 -6.47 -13.02
CA PHE A 11 -3.84 -7.73 -12.33
C PHE A 11 -4.94 -8.50 -13.03
N GLN A 12 -4.85 -9.83 -13.00
CA GLN A 12 -5.89 -10.75 -13.48
C GLN A 12 -6.96 -10.92 -12.39
N ALA A 13 -7.60 -9.85 -12.01
CA ALA A 13 -8.58 -9.84 -10.92
C ALA A 13 -9.55 -8.68 -11.13
N SER A 14 -10.71 -8.75 -10.50
CA SER A 14 -11.70 -7.68 -10.57
C SER A 14 -11.28 -6.49 -9.70
N ALA A 15 -11.86 -5.33 -9.99
CA ALA A 15 -11.63 -4.14 -9.17
C ALA A 15 -12.09 -4.37 -7.73
N GLU A 16 -13.19 -5.08 -7.55
CA GLU A 16 -13.71 -5.42 -6.21
C GLU A 16 -12.73 -6.28 -5.43
N GLU A 17 -12.16 -7.31 -6.06
CA GLU A 17 -11.16 -8.15 -5.40
C GLU A 17 -9.92 -7.36 -5.00
N LEU A 18 -9.48 -6.47 -5.87
CA LEU A 18 -8.30 -5.65 -5.60
C LEU A 18 -8.58 -4.62 -4.52
N PHE A 19 -9.74 -3.95 -4.56
CA PHE A 19 -10.10 -3.02 -3.50
C PHE A 19 -10.14 -3.74 -2.14
N ASP A 20 -10.74 -4.93 -2.11
CA ASP A 20 -10.81 -5.72 -0.88
C ASP A 20 -9.42 -6.17 -0.40
N ALA A 21 -8.51 -6.45 -1.33
CA ALA A 21 -7.14 -6.82 -0.98
C ALA A 21 -6.38 -5.66 -0.29
N TRP A 22 -6.75 -4.43 -0.58
CA TRP A 22 -6.17 -3.23 0.03
C TRP A 22 -6.80 -2.88 1.37
N THR A 23 -7.95 -3.46 1.69
CA THR A 23 -8.74 -3.07 2.88
C THR A 23 -9.03 -4.21 3.83
N SER A 24 -8.65 -5.44 3.47
CA SER A 24 -8.77 -6.60 4.35
C SER A 24 -7.46 -6.84 5.10
N VAL A 25 -7.51 -6.84 6.43
CA VAL A 25 -6.33 -7.10 7.27
C VAL A 25 -5.68 -8.43 6.89
N GLU A 26 -6.49 -9.47 6.73
CA GLU A 26 -5.99 -10.81 6.37
C GLU A 26 -5.18 -10.79 5.08
N VAL A 27 -5.69 -10.10 4.07
CA VAL A 27 -5.03 -10.05 2.76
C VAL A 27 -3.84 -9.10 2.77
N LEU A 28 -3.97 -7.92 3.43
CA LEU A 28 -2.85 -6.98 3.56
C LEU A 28 -1.61 -7.64 4.14
N LYS A 29 -1.78 -8.49 5.12
CA LYS A 29 -0.66 -9.18 5.76
C LYS A 29 0.09 -10.11 4.83
N ARG A 30 -0.50 -10.49 3.71
CA ARG A 30 0.12 -11.39 2.74
C ARG A 30 0.99 -10.68 1.71
N TRP A 31 0.76 -9.38 1.47
CA TRP A 31 1.42 -8.73 0.35
C TRP A 31 2.06 -7.39 0.66
N TRP A 32 1.61 -6.67 1.69
CA TRP A 32 2.12 -5.33 1.95
C TRP A 32 3.46 -5.42 2.69
N HIS A 33 4.53 -5.68 1.95
CA HIS A 33 5.89 -5.57 2.48
C HIS A 33 6.85 -5.29 1.32
N ALA A 34 7.93 -4.61 1.65
CA ALA A 34 8.82 -4.00 0.67
C ALA A 34 9.74 -4.99 -0.05
N ALA A 35 9.82 -6.23 0.43
CA ALA A 35 10.64 -7.28 -0.20
C ALA A 35 9.89 -8.60 -0.11
N ARG A 36 10.18 -9.49 -1.05
CA ARG A 36 9.46 -10.74 -1.21
C ARG A 36 9.53 -11.65 0.02
N ASP A 37 10.67 -11.66 0.71
CA ASP A 37 10.90 -12.51 1.87
C ASP A 37 10.62 -11.82 3.21
N TRP A 38 10.10 -10.60 3.17
CA TRP A 38 9.68 -9.90 4.38
C TRP A 38 8.29 -10.39 4.81
N GLU A 39 7.87 -9.95 6.00
CA GLU A 39 6.59 -10.30 6.59
C GLU A 39 5.83 -9.05 7.00
N THR A 40 4.52 -9.19 7.16
CA THR A 40 3.68 -8.14 7.74
C THR A 40 2.93 -8.74 8.92
N PRO A 41 3.56 -8.75 10.10
CA PRO A 41 2.95 -9.41 11.26
C PRO A 41 1.69 -8.74 11.76
N THR A 42 1.54 -7.44 11.57
CA THR A 42 0.33 -6.74 12.01
C THR A 42 -0.18 -5.75 10.99
N ALA A 43 -1.50 -5.62 10.92
CA ALA A 43 -2.18 -4.61 10.15
C ALA A 43 -3.50 -4.30 10.82
N GLU A 44 -3.95 -3.05 10.74
CA GLU A 44 -5.22 -2.61 11.30
C GLU A 44 -5.94 -1.75 10.28
N VAL A 45 -7.25 -1.95 10.15
CA VAL A 45 -8.07 -1.20 9.21
C VAL A 45 -9.39 -0.85 9.88
N ASP A 46 -9.70 0.45 9.91
CA ASP A 46 -11.03 0.95 10.27
C ASP A 46 -11.54 1.64 8.99
N LEU A 47 -12.28 0.89 8.17
CA LEU A 47 -12.61 1.30 6.81
C LEU A 47 -13.75 2.30 6.78
N ARG A 48 -13.42 3.56 7.07
CA ARG A 48 -14.31 4.71 6.95
C ARG A 48 -13.45 5.96 6.79
N VAL A 49 -13.98 7.00 6.19
CA VAL A 49 -13.26 8.28 6.09
C VAL A 49 -13.00 8.79 7.50
N GLY A 50 -11.74 9.13 7.78
CA GLY A 50 -11.29 9.47 9.14
C GLY A 50 -10.89 8.27 9.98
N GLY A 51 -11.17 7.04 9.51
CA GLY A 51 -10.73 5.83 10.20
C GLY A 51 -9.26 5.57 9.99
N THR A 52 -8.68 4.74 10.83
CA THR A 52 -7.24 4.48 10.88
C THR A 52 -6.85 3.29 10.02
N VAL A 53 -5.72 3.41 9.32
CA VAL A 53 -5.04 2.29 8.69
C VAL A 53 -3.63 2.22 9.24
N ARG A 54 -3.16 1.03 9.62
CA ARG A 54 -1.81 0.80 10.12
C ARG A 54 -1.26 -0.50 9.58
N VAL A 55 0.02 -0.49 9.19
CA VAL A 55 0.72 -1.67 8.69
C VAL A 55 2.13 -1.68 9.27
N MET A 56 2.56 -2.84 9.75
CA MET A 56 3.93 -3.01 10.23
C MET A 56 4.58 -4.16 9.49
N MET A 57 5.72 -3.88 8.85
CA MET A 57 6.53 -4.84 8.12
C MET A 57 7.71 -5.29 8.97
N ARG A 58 8.19 -6.50 8.73
CA ARG A 58 9.38 -7.01 9.42
C ARG A 58 10.29 -7.73 8.43
N ASN A 59 11.58 -7.41 8.51
CA ASN A 59 12.61 -8.16 7.80
C ASN A 59 13.04 -9.33 8.70
N PRO A 60 12.71 -10.58 8.36
CA PRO A 60 13.03 -11.72 9.25
C PRO A 60 14.53 -12.00 9.35
N ALA A 61 15.33 -11.50 8.41
CA ALA A 61 16.79 -11.74 8.45
C ALA A 61 17.47 -11.05 9.62
N ASP A 62 16.99 -9.87 10.01
CA ASP A 62 17.58 -9.10 11.12
C ASP A 62 16.57 -8.70 12.19
N GLY A 63 15.30 -9.03 12.00
CA GLY A 63 14.22 -8.68 12.92
C GLY A 63 13.81 -7.22 12.92
N ALA A 64 14.36 -6.41 12.02
CA ALA A 64 14.01 -4.98 11.95
C ALA A 64 12.57 -4.79 11.53
N GLU A 65 11.88 -3.85 12.20
CA GLU A 65 10.47 -3.57 11.94
C GLU A 65 10.29 -2.16 11.42
N TYR A 66 9.36 -2.01 10.46
CA TYR A 66 9.06 -0.74 9.81
C TYR A 66 7.54 -0.58 9.79
N GLY A 67 7.03 0.26 10.64
CA GLY A 67 5.60 0.47 10.77
C GLY A 67 5.20 1.90 10.48
N GLY A 68 3.96 2.07 10.07
CA GLY A 68 3.37 3.37 9.84
C GLY A 68 1.88 3.27 9.70
N GLY A 69 1.25 4.40 9.48
CA GLY A 69 -0.20 4.46 9.29
C GLY A 69 -0.69 5.86 9.10
N GLY A 70 -1.98 5.98 9.01
CA GLY A 70 -2.65 7.26 8.82
C GLY A 70 -4.15 7.10 8.85
N GLU A 71 -4.83 7.98 8.14
CA GLU A 71 -6.29 8.04 8.10
C GLU A 71 -6.77 7.99 6.66
N TYR A 72 -7.89 7.29 6.44
CA TYR A 72 -8.54 7.27 5.13
C TYR A 72 -9.12 8.63 4.81
N THR A 73 -8.83 9.14 3.61
CA THR A 73 -9.39 10.41 3.12
C THR A 73 -10.39 10.19 1.99
N VAL A 74 -10.24 9.11 1.21
CA VAL A 74 -11.19 8.75 0.15
C VAL A 74 -11.45 7.25 0.22
N ILE A 75 -12.72 6.88 0.25
CA ILE A 75 -13.16 5.48 0.14
C ILE A 75 -14.30 5.47 -0.87
N ASP A 76 -14.00 5.07 -2.10
CA ASP A 76 -14.98 4.98 -3.19
C ASP A 76 -14.84 3.60 -3.83
N ARG A 77 -15.45 2.61 -3.19
CA ARG A 77 -15.35 1.21 -3.63
C ARG A 77 -16.09 0.99 -4.93
N PRO A 78 -15.53 0.32 -5.89
CA PRO A 78 -14.20 -0.28 -5.98
C PRO A 78 -13.22 0.55 -6.81
N ARG A 79 -13.39 1.86 -6.88
CA ARG A 79 -12.67 2.71 -7.83
C ARG A 79 -11.47 3.43 -7.25
N ARG A 80 -11.58 3.92 -6.01
CA ARG A 80 -10.52 4.74 -5.43
C ARG A 80 -10.41 4.53 -3.93
N LEU A 81 -9.16 4.61 -3.46
CA LEU A 81 -8.82 4.58 -2.04
C LEU A 81 -7.69 5.56 -1.83
N ALA A 82 -7.77 6.40 -0.79
CA ALA A 82 -6.68 7.29 -0.46
C ALA A 82 -6.56 7.40 1.05
N PHE A 83 -5.32 7.51 1.53
CA PHE A 83 -5.05 7.65 2.94
C PHE A 83 -3.71 8.35 3.15
N SER A 84 -3.59 9.03 4.29
CA SER A 84 -2.34 9.64 4.71
C SER A 84 -1.40 8.58 5.27
N TRP A 85 -0.10 8.91 5.36
CA TRP A 85 0.89 7.97 5.85
C TRP A 85 1.97 8.70 6.63
N ILE A 86 2.24 8.24 7.83
CA ILE A 86 3.34 8.71 8.67
C ILE A 86 4.06 7.49 9.22
N TRP A 87 5.38 7.43 9.02
CA TRP A 87 6.19 6.36 9.60
C TRP A 87 6.33 6.54 11.10
N ASP A 88 6.34 5.44 11.84
CA ASP A 88 6.43 5.47 13.31
C ASP A 88 7.75 6.05 13.82
N ASP A 89 8.82 5.93 13.04
CA ASP A 89 10.12 6.50 13.40
C ASP A 89 10.25 7.99 13.08
N ALA A 90 9.24 8.57 12.45
CA ALA A 90 9.20 9.99 12.11
C ALA A 90 7.82 10.59 12.42
N PRO A 91 7.35 10.50 13.68
CA PRO A 91 5.95 10.84 14.00
C PRO A 91 5.61 12.31 13.84
N THR A 92 6.60 13.19 13.78
CA THR A 92 6.38 14.62 13.59
C THR A 92 6.58 15.09 12.15
N ALA A 93 6.89 14.16 11.24
CA ALA A 93 7.04 14.50 9.82
C ALA A 93 5.68 14.87 9.23
N SER A 94 5.71 15.68 8.16
CA SER A 94 4.49 16.00 7.42
C SER A 94 3.91 14.70 6.83
N PRO A 95 2.60 14.49 6.88
CA PRO A 95 2.00 13.28 6.32
C PRO A 95 2.28 13.16 4.83
N GLN A 96 2.56 11.93 4.42
CA GLN A 96 2.59 11.55 3.01
C GLN A 96 1.17 11.19 2.59
N LEU A 97 0.90 11.13 1.29
CA LEU A 97 -0.41 10.75 0.79
C LEU A 97 -0.26 9.58 -0.18
N ILE A 98 -1.03 8.53 0.06
CA ILE A 98 -1.08 7.37 -0.83
C ILE A 98 -2.46 7.33 -1.47
N GLU A 99 -2.48 7.40 -2.82
CA GLU A 99 -3.71 7.35 -3.61
C GLU A 99 -3.67 6.13 -4.51
N VAL A 100 -4.77 5.38 -4.54
CA VAL A 100 -4.86 4.14 -5.32
C VAL A 100 -6.12 4.19 -6.16
N GLU A 101 -5.97 3.99 -7.47
CA GLU A 101 -7.10 3.87 -8.40
C GLU A 101 -7.16 2.45 -8.94
N PHE A 102 -8.36 1.92 -9.06
CA PHE A 102 -8.63 0.57 -9.57
C PHE A 102 -9.44 0.72 -10.85
N ILE A 103 -8.80 0.52 -12.01
CA ILE A 103 -9.37 0.81 -13.32
C ILE A 103 -9.69 -0.51 -14.03
N PRO A 104 -10.97 -0.89 -14.15
CA PRO A 104 -11.34 -2.12 -14.86
C PRO A 104 -10.95 -2.05 -16.34
N ALA A 105 -10.46 -3.17 -16.87
CA ALA A 105 -10.00 -3.25 -18.26
C ALA A 105 -10.23 -4.66 -18.80
N GLY A 106 -11.46 -4.98 -19.19
CA GLY A 106 -11.77 -6.23 -19.87
C GLY A 106 -11.50 -7.50 -19.05
N GLY A 107 -12.02 -7.58 -17.84
CA GLY A 107 -11.82 -8.74 -16.95
C GLY A 107 -10.54 -8.67 -16.13
N LYS A 108 -9.74 -7.65 -16.37
CA LYS A 108 -8.55 -7.35 -15.59
C LYS A 108 -8.74 -6.01 -14.90
N THR A 109 -7.80 -5.64 -14.05
CA THR A 109 -7.82 -4.32 -13.41
C THR A 109 -6.42 -3.74 -13.39
N THR A 110 -6.28 -2.51 -13.85
CA THR A 110 -5.04 -1.77 -13.71
C THR A 110 -5.12 -0.96 -12.42
N VAL A 111 -4.16 -1.19 -11.53
CA VAL A 111 -4.03 -0.42 -10.30
C VAL A 111 -2.99 0.65 -10.52
N VAL A 112 -3.37 1.90 -10.24
CA VAL A 112 -2.47 3.05 -10.32
C VAL A 112 -2.28 3.58 -8.91
N LEU A 113 -1.05 3.50 -8.41
CA LEU A 113 -0.70 4.02 -7.10
C LEU A 113 0.13 5.29 -7.28
N THR A 114 -0.24 6.34 -6.54
CA THR A 114 0.52 7.57 -6.45
C THR A 114 0.86 7.82 -4.99
N HIS A 115 2.14 7.92 -4.67
CA HIS A 115 2.62 8.17 -3.30
C HIS A 115 3.33 9.52 -3.29
N ARG A 116 2.74 10.50 -2.63
CA ARG A 116 3.19 11.90 -2.62
C ARG A 116 3.78 12.29 -1.28
N GLY A 117 4.58 13.34 -1.29
CA GLY A 117 5.17 13.90 -0.07
C GLY A 117 6.38 13.13 0.42
N LEU A 118 7.06 12.41 -0.47
CA LEU A 118 8.23 11.64 -0.12
C LEU A 118 9.45 12.53 0.10
N PRO A 119 10.34 12.18 1.03
CA PRO A 119 11.61 12.90 1.18
C PRO A 119 12.45 12.85 -0.09
N GLU A 120 13.32 13.85 -0.26
CA GLU A 120 14.23 13.87 -1.41
C GLU A 120 15.14 12.64 -1.40
N ASP A 121 15.49 12.19 -2.61
CA ASP A 121 16.42 11.06 -2.83
C ASP A 121 15.90 9.71 -2.33
N THR A 122 14.59 9.56 -2.14
CA THR A 122 13.99 8.29 -1.71
C THR A 122 13.12 7.64 -2.79
N GLU A 123 13.03 8.25 -3.97
CA GLU A 123 12.13 7.79 -5.02
C GLU A 123 12.41 6.35 -5.44
N ASP A 124 13.68 5.99 -5.62
CA ASP A 124 14.04 4.63 -6.04
C ASP A 124 13.67 3.60 -4.98
N ASP A 125 13.87 3.91 -3.71
CA ASP A 125 13.54 3.00 -2.61
C ASP A 125 12.04 2.74 -2.55
N TYR A 126 11.22 3.78 -2.69
CA TYR A 126 9.76 3.64 -2.68
C TYR A 126 9.25 2.95 -3.94
N ASN A 127 9.87 3.24 -5.09
CA ASN A 127 9.52 2.56 -6.32
C ASN A 127 9.78 1.06 -6.22
N ASP A 128 10.93 0.67 -5.71
CA ASP A 128 11.28 -0.75 -5.51
C ASP A 128 10.36 -1.40 -4.49
N GLY A 129 10.10 -0.73 -3.38
CA GLY A 129 9.22 -1.25 -2.33
C GLY A 129 7.81 -1.52 -2.84
N TRP A 130 7.22 -0.57 -3.56
CA TRP A 130 5.89 -0.75 -4.12
C TRP A 130 5.86 -1.80 -5.23
N THR A 131 6.89 -1.84 -6.08
CA THR A 131 6.99 -2.86 -7.12
C THR A 131 7.03 -4.25 -6.52
N ASN A 132 7.82 -4.45 -5.46
CA ASN A 132 7.88 -5.72 -4.75
C ASN A 132 6.55 -6.06 -4.08
N SER A 133 5.90 -5.07 -3.47
CA SER A 133 4.59 -5.27 -2.83
C SER A 133 3.54 -5.68 -3.86
N PHE A 134 3.55 -5.07 -5.04
CA PHE A 134 2.59 -5.43 -6.11
C PHE A 134 2.86 -6.84 -6.64
N ALA A 135 4.11 -7.25 -6.76
CA ALA A 135 4.45 -8.61 -7.13
C ALA A 135 3.93 -9.61 -6.09
N ASN A 136 4.05 -9.27 -4.81
CA ASN A 136 3.50 -10.07 -3.72
C ASN A 136 1.97 -10.15 -3.81
N LEU A 137 1.31 -9.04 -4.12
CA LEU A 137 -0.14 -9.00 -4.28
C LEU A 137 -0.59 -9.90 -5.44
N GLU A 138 0.10 -9.81 -6.56
CA GLU A 138 -0.20 -10.67 -7.70
C GLU A 138 -0.11 -12.15 -7.31
N ALA A 139 0.95 -12.53 -6.60
CA ALA A 139 1.12 -13.91 -6.13
C ALA A 139 0.01 -14.32 -5.15
N ALA A 140 -0.41 -13.41 -4.27
CA ALA A 140 -1.47 -13.67 -3.31
C ALA A 140 -2.83 -13.90 -3.98
N LEU A 141 -3.07 -13.26 -5.13
CA LEU A 141 -4.32 -13.40 -5.88
C LEU A 141 -4.35 -14.65 -6.77
N MET A 142 -3.20 -15.19 -7.08
CA MET A 142 -3.07 -16.36 -7.96
C MET A 142 -3.04 -17.65 -7.17
N ARG A 143 -4.15 -18.03 -6.59
CA ARG A 143 -4.24 -19.24 -5.78
C ARG A 143 -5.00 -20.34 -6.48
#